data_83bf92f3d2107a2050dcdffa5d428392
#
_entry.id   83bf92f3d2107a2050dcdffa5d428392
#
_cell.length_a   1.000
_cell.length_b   1.000
_cell.length_c   1.000
_cell.angle_alpha   90.00
_cell.angle_beta   90.00
_cell.angle_gamma   90.00
#
_symmetry.space_group_name_H-M   'P 1'
#
loop_
_entity.id
_entity.type
_entity.pdbx_description
1 polymer ?
#
loop_
_entity_poly.entity_id
_entity_poly.type
_entity_poly.pdbx_seq_one_letter_code
_entity_poly.pdbx_strand_id
1 'polypeptide(L)'
;MSFNRTELTDAENHGASGVNRRAFFGLALASSAALALAACSSETTTTTTSGGSTSGGNSGTRTIKDIDEENVEVPANPQKVIVLSEPTLDGLLALGVTPVGSVSGRGQSGVPNYLADRAKGVQIIGTVAQVNYEQIGNLDPDLILVDSTGVDKRSEAFETLKKIAPVVYCGYAGGDWRINFRNVANAMNMVDKGEEVIKA
;
A
#
# COMPACT_ATOMS: atom_id res chain seq x y z
N MET A 1 -46.05 0.20 38.05
CA MET A 1 -45.44 -0.99 38.64
C MET A 1 -43.98 -0.94 38.26
N SER A 2 -43.16 -0.26 38.97
CA SER A 2 -42.52 -0.47 40.26
C SER A 2 -41.58 -1.65 40.29
N PHE A 3 -40.29 -1.26 40.49
CA PHE A 3 -39.21 -1.98 41.18
C PHE A 3 -38.45 -2.98 40.33
N ASN A 4 -37.13 -3.05 40.37
CA ASN A 4 -36.24 -2.97 41.49
C ASN A 4 -34.82 -2.62 41.11
N ARG A 5 -34.22 -1.82 41.92
CA ARG A 5 -32.80 -1.46 42.01
C ARG A 5 -32.17 -2.34 43.10
N THR A 6 -31.10 -3.01 42.83
CA THR A 6 -30.18 -3.57 43.86
C THR A 6 -28.80 -3.56 43.25
N GLU A 7 -27.98 -2.60 43.56
CA GLU A 7 -26.94 -2.51 44.57
C GLU A 7 -25.87 -3.57 44.49
N LEU A 8 -24.70 -3.05 44.09
CA LEU A 8 -23.41 -3.04 44.81
C LEU A 8 -22.91 -4.33 45.42
N THR A 9 -21.75 -4.77 44.98
CA THR A 9 -20.64 -5.01 45.92
C THR A 9 -19.30 -4.90 45.21
N ASP A 10 -18.47 -4.03 45.78
CA ASP A 10 -17.01 -3.98 45.65
C ASP A 10 -16.38 -5.31 46.03
N ALA A 11 -15.33 -5.67 45.33
CA ALA A 11 -14.24 -6.41 45.90
C ALA A 11 -12.92 -5.94 45.31
N GLU A 12 -12.25 -5.18 46.12
CA GLU A 12 -10.85 -4.81 46.01
C GLU A 12 -9.95 -6.06 46.02
N ASN A 13 -8.86 -5.93 45.33
CA ASN A 13 -7.52 -5.98 45.95
C ASN A 13 -6.62 -7.16 45.59
N HIS A 14 -5.35 -6.81 45.46
CA HIS A 14 -4.10 -7.57 45.55
C HIS A 14 -3.66 -8.24 44.26
N GLY A 15 -2.46 -8.04 43.77
CA GLY A 15 -1.25 -7.63 44.40
C GLY A 15 -0.13 -7.42 43.38
N ALA A 16 0.70 -6.53 43.76
CA ALA A 16 1.99 -6.23 43.14
C ALA A 16 3.00 -7.37 43.32
N SER A 17 3.83 -7.56 42.33
CA SER A 17 5.22 -8.00 42.41
C SER A 17 5.76 -7.95 41.00
N GLY A 18 6.71 -7.19 40.60
CA GLY A 18 7.93 -6.83 41.28
C GLY A 18 9.09 -7.53 40.60
N VAL A 19 9.94 -6.73 39.96
CA VAL A 19 11.38 -6.90 39.83
C VAL A 19 11.88 -7.96 38.81
N ASN A 20 12.60 -7.58 37.74
CA ASN A 20 14.06 -7.54 37.91
C ASN A 20 14.76 -6.86 36.73
N ARG A 21 15.42 -5.79 37.06
CA ARG A 21 16.58 -5.24 36.35
C ARG A 21 17.71 -6.24 36.46
N ARG A 22 18.30 -6.63 35.36
CA ARG A 22 19.69 -7.05 35.33
C ARG A 22 20.37 -6.45 34.14
N ALA A 23 21.13 -5.41 34.45
CA ALA A 23 22.22 -4.88 33.67
C ALA A 23 23.28 -5.96 33.48
N PHE A 24 23.77 -6.12 32.30
CA PHE A 24 25.09 -6.69 32.08
C PHE A 24 25.94 -5.66 31.34
N PHE A 25 26.83 -5.04 32.13
CA PHE A 25 28.03 -4.38 31.63
C PHE A 25 29.02 -5.48 31.24
N GLY A 26 29.59 -5.40 30.08
CA GLY A 26 30.68 -6.20 29.64
C GLY A 26 31.59 -5.39 28.72
N LEU A 27 32.62 -4.83 29.30
CA LEU A 27 33.70 -4.04 28.73
C LEU A 27 34.84 -4.96 28.30
N ALA A 28 35.38 -4.85 27.09
CA ALA A 28 36.75 -5.17 26.68
C ALA A 28 36.99 -4.61 25.28
N LEU A 29 37.71 -3.59 25.11
CA LEU A 29 39.11 -3.20 24.88
C LEU A 29 39.89 -4.12 23.90
N ALA A 30 40.33 -3.54 22.84
CA ALA A 30 41.64 -3.15 22.37
C ALA A 30 41.94 -3.45 20.91
N SER A 31 42.29 -2.38 20.21
CA SER A 31 43.53 -2.15 19.39
C SER A 31 43.66 -2.98 18.10
N SER A 32 44.03 -2.44 16.92
CA SER A 32 45.05 -1.49 16.56
C SER A 32 44.93 -1.08 15.11
N ALA A 33 45.26 0.14 14.82
CA ALA A 33 45.81 0.84 13.69
C ALA A 33 46.37 0.06 12.51
N ALA A 34 46.06 0.54 11.29
CA ALA A 34 47.04 0.75 10.21
C ALA A 34 46.49 1.77 9.22
N LEU A 35 47.23 2.88 9.10
CA LEU A 35 47.13 3.92 8.11
C LEU A 35 47.65 3.40 6.76
N ALA A 36 46.99 3.78 5.68
CA ALA A 36 47.62 3.98 4.38
C ALA A 36 46.89 5.08 3.63
N LEU A 37 47.51 6.24 3.60
CA LEU A 37 47.25 7.33 2.66
C LEU A 37 47.81 6.94 1.30
N ALA A 38 47.03 7.14 0.25
CA ALA A 38 47.55 7.42 -1.08
C ALA A 38 46.60 8.43 -1.74
N ALA A 39 47.08 9.65 -1.81
CA ALA A 39 46.57 10.70 -2.67
C ALA A 39 47.19 10.54 -4.07
N CYS A 40 46.41 10.88 -5.10
CA CYS A 40 46.81 11.65 -6.30
C CYS A 40 45.67 11.51 -7.32
N SER A 41 45.01 12.63 -7.58
CA SER A 41 45.24 13.54 -8.71
C SER A 41 44.53 13.17 -10.00
N SER A 42 43.53 14.03 -10.30
CA SER A 42 43.08 14.55 -11.62
C SER A 42 43.28 13.70 -12.89
N GLU A 43 42.21 13.45 -13.63
CA GLU A 43 41.98 14.11 -14.93
C GLU A 43 40.66 13.69 -15.54
N THR A 44 40.02 14.66 -16.13
CA THR A 44 38.83 14.63 -16.96
C THR A 44 39.04 13.71 -18.17
N THR A 45 38.15 12.75 -18.37
CA THR A 45 37.89 12.24 -19.72
C THR A 45 36.44 11.79 -19.84
N THR A 46 35.68 12.53 -20.62
CA THR A 46 34.38 12.22 -21.17
C THR A 46 34.49 10.93 -21.99
N THR A 47 33.79 9.90 -21.59
CA THR A 47 33.52 8.78 -22.50
C THR A 47 32.08 8.38 -22.37
N THR A 48 31.29 8.75 -23.36
CA THR A 48 30.00 8.21 -23.71
C THR A 48 30.14 6.72 -23.97
N THR A 49 29.51 5.89 -23.16
CA THR A 49 29.30 4.50 -23.54
C THR A 49 27.83 4.16 -23.27
N SER A 50 27.12 4.06 -24.37
CA SER A 50 25.83 3.43 -24.55
C SER A 50 25.90 1.95 -24.14
N GLY A 51 24.84 1.48 -23.51
CA GLY A 51 24.49 0.08 -23.58
C GLY A 51 24.49 -0.67 -22.28
N GLY A 52 23.31 -1.09 -21.90
CA GLY A 52 23.11 -2.10 -20.89
C GLY A 52 21.77 -1.94 -20.18
N SER A 53 20.68 -2.20 -20.87
CA SER A 53 19.42 -2.52 -20.20
C SER A 53 19.59 -3.81 -19.42
N THR A 54 20.06 -3.73 -18.21
CA THR A 54 19.85 -4.79 -17.23
C THR A 54 18.48 -4.57 -16.64
N SER A 55 17.56 -5.42 -17.02
CA SER A 55 16.31 -5.69 -16.34
C SER A 55 16.59 -6.19 -14.91
N GLY A 56 17.03 -5.28 -14.06
CA GLY A 56 17.13 -5.46 -12.62
C GLY A 56 15.82 -4.99 -12.02
N GLY A 57 15.03 -5.91 -11.47
CA GLY A 57 13.84 -5.57 -10.71
C GLY A 57 14.21 -4.50 -9.68
N ASN A 58 13.58 -3.33 -9.78
CA ASN A 58 13.80 -2.22 -8.87
C ASN A 58 13.06 -2.56 -7.56
N SER A 59 13.70 -3.30 -6.68
CA SER A 59 13.18 -3.76 -5.38
C SER A 59 13.22 -2.66 -4.32
N GLY A 60 13.04 -1.41 -4.69
CA GLY A 60 12.98 -0.28 -3.79
C GLY A 60 11.57 0.11 -3.41
N THR A 61 11.45 0.91 -2.35
CA THR A 61 10.22 1.63 -2.01
C THR A 61 10.36 3.11 -2.35
N ARG A 62 9.24 3.80 -2.44
CA ARG A 62 9.15 5.25 -2.60
C ARG A 62 8.00 5.79 -1.74
N THR A 63 8.15 7.00 -1.25
CA THR A 63 7.10 7.69 -0.53
C THR A 63 6.29 8.53 -1.52
N ILE A 64 4.98 8.36 -1.49
CA ILE A 64 4.03 9.18 -2.25
C ILE A 64 3.06 9.85 -1.30
N LYS A 65 2.34 10.84 -1.81
CA LYS A 65 1.16 11.38 -1.13
C LYS A 65 -0.10 10.77 -1.72
N ASP A 66 -1.02 10.40 -0.84
CA ASP A 66 -2.37 9.99 -1.24
C ASP A 66 -3.26 11.20 -1.51
N ILE A 67 -4.56 11.00 -1.77
CA ILE A 67 -5.50 12.09 -2.05
C ILE A 67 -5.64 13.09 -0.89
N ASP A 68 -5.34 12.69 0.34
CA ASP A 68 -5.41 13.52 1.54
C ASP A 68 -4.04 14.13 1.92
N GLU A 69 -3.08 14.10 1.00
CA GLU A 69 -1.71 14.56 1.23
C GLU A 69 -0.95 13.78 2.32
N GLU A 70 -1.44 12.61 2.73
CA GLU A 70 -0.74 11.74 3.66
C GLU A 70 0.37 10.95 2.96
N ASN A 71 1.51 10.81 3.64
CA ASN A 71 2.63 10.05 3.11
C ASN A 71 2.35 8.54 3.22
N VAL A 72 2.50 7.84 2.11
CA VAL A 72 2.39 6.38 2.01
C VAL A 72 3.67 5.83 1.38
N GLU A 73 4.29 4.87 2.05
CA GLU A 73 5.41 4.13 1.48
C GLU A 73 4.87 2.99 0.59
N VAL A 74 5.24 2.98 -0.67
CA VAL A 74 4.78 2.02 -1.68
C VAL A 74 5.97 1.42 -2.44
N PRO A 75 5.84 0.23 -3.04
CA PRO A 75 6.85 -0.30 -3.95
C PRO A 75 7.17 0.68 -5.08
N ALA A 76 8.43 0.77 -5.46
CA ALA A 76 8.83 1.58 -6.62
C ALA A 76 8.23 1.06 -7.93
N ASN A 77 7.94 -0.23 -8.00
CA ASN A 77 7.31 -0.89 -9.15
C ASN A 77 6.33 -1.98 -8.68
N PRO A 78 5.08 -1.63 -8.32
CA PRO A 78 4.08 -2.58 -7.85
C PRO A 78 3.76 -3.64 -8.90
N GLN A 79 3.67 -4.91 -8.49
CA GLN A 79 3.43 -6.05 -9.39
C GLN A 79 2.15 -6.81 -9.06
N LYS A 80 1.79 -6.90 -7.79
CA LYS A 80 0.62 -7.64 -7.31
C LYS A 80 -0.39 -6.66 -6.70
N VAL A 81 -1.10 -5.96 -7.55
CA VAL A 81 -2.01 -4.91 -7.12
C VAL A 81 -3.41 -5.45 -6.90
N ILE A 82 -4.02 -5.08 -5.78
CA ILE A 82 -5.44 -5.29 -5.49
C ILE A 82 -6.17 -3.96 -5.59
N VAL A 83 -7.37 -3.97 -6.14
CA VAL A 83 -8.25 -2.82 -6.24
C VAL A 83 -9.60 -3.11 -5.58
N LEU A 84 -10.07 -2.20 -4.73
CA LEU A 84 -11.28 -2.41 -3.94
C LEU A 84 -12.44 -1.48 -4.31
N SER A 85 -12.38 -0.92 -5.52
CA SER A 85 -13.47 -0.13 -6.07
C SER A 85 -13.49 -0.21 -7.60
N GLU A 86 -14.65 0.10 -8.19
CA GLU A 86 -14.80 0.16 -9.64
C GLU A 86 -13.95 1.27 -10.27
N PRO A 87 -13.89 2.51 -9.72
CA PRO A 87 -13.03 3.55 -10.28
C PRO A 87 -11.53 3.20 -10.23
N THR A 88 -11.04 2.56 -9.18
CA THR A 88 -9.64 2.13 -9.11
C THR A 88 -9.34 0.98 -10.08
N LEU A 89 -10.30 0.08 -10.31
CA LEU A 89 -10.18 -0.96 -11.34
C LEU A 89 -10.09 -0.35 -12.74
N ASP A 90 -11.00 0.55 -13.08
CA ASP A 90 -11.01 1.21 -14.39
C ASP A 90 -9.73 2.01 -14.62
N GLY A 91 -9.32 2.79 -13.62
CA GLY A 91 -8.07 3.54 -13.66
C GLY A 91 -6.84 2.67 -13.89
N LEU A 92 -6.73 1.55 -13.18
CA LEU A 92 -5.59 0.64 -13.33
C LEU A 92 -5.57 -0.01 -14.72
N LEU A 93 -6.74 -0.46 -15.20
CA LEU A 93 -6.88 -1.01 -16.54
C LEU A 93 -6.61 0.03 -17.64
N ALA A 94 -6.94 1.31 -17.40
CA ALA A 94 -6.63 2.39 -18.33
C ALA A 94 -5.12 2.62 -18.48
N LEU A 95 -4.34 2.37 -17.43
CA LEU A 95 -2.88 2.35 -17.49
C LEU A 95 -2.30 1.10 -18.18
N GLY A 96 -3.14 0.13 -18.54
CA GLY A 96 -2.71 -1.15 -19.12
C GLY A 96 -2.24 -2.18 -18.11
N VAL A 97 -2.55 -1.99 -16.83
CA VAL A 97 -2.19 -2.92 -15.75
C VAL A 97 -3.41 -3.71 -15.31
N THR A 98 -3.27 -5.03 -15.23
CA THR A 98 -4.33 -5.94 -14.74
C THR A 98 -4.06 -6.26 -13.27
N PRO A 99 -4.97 -5.93 -12.33
CA PRO A 99 -4.79 -6.29 -10.93
C PRO A 99 -4.91 -7.80 -10.72
N VAL A 100 -4.29 -8.32 -9.64
CA VAL A 100 -4.42 -9.74 -9.26
C VAL A 100 -5.78 -10.03 -8.61
N GLY A 101 -6.43 -9.02 -8.03
CA GLY A 101 -7.75 -9.16 -7.43
C GLY A 101 -8.54 -7.85 -7.42
N SER A 102 -9.86 -7.98 -7.49
CA SER A 102 -10.82 -6.88 -7.44
C SER A 102 -12.10 -7.30 -6.75
N VAL A 103 -12.83 -6.32 -6.20
CA VAL A 103 -14.22 -6.54 -5.82
C VAL A 103 -15.10 -6.66 -7.06
N SER A 104 -16.26 -7.34 -6.92
CA SER A 104 -17.23 -7.41 -8.00
C SER A 104 -17.89 -6.06 -8.28
N GLY A 105 -18.33 -5.85 -9.51
CA GLY A 105 -19.17 -4.72 -9.88
C GLY A 105 -20.49 -4.71 -9.10
N ARG A 106 -21.06 -3.52 -8.91
CA ARG A 106 -22.33 -3.38 -8.17
C ARG A 106 -23.44 -4.18 -8.82
N GLY A 107 -24.04 -5.08 -8.04
CA GLY A 107 -25.12 -5.96 -8.53
C GLY A 107 -24.66 -7.06 -9.49
N GLN A 108 -23.35 -7.31 -9.60
CA GLN A 108 -22.76 -8.30 -10.48
C GLN A 108 -21.95 -9.33 -9.67
N SER A 109 -21.76 -10.52 -10.22
CA SER A 109 -20.92 -11.56 -9.62
C SER A 109 -19.46 -11.52 -10.05
N GLY A 110 -19.14 -10.75 -11.07
CA GLY A 110 -17.80 -10.55 -11.63
C GLY A 110 -17.41 -9.08 -11.66
N VAL A 111 -16.36 -8.76 -12.38
CA VAL A 111 -16.00 -7.37 -12.68
C VAL A 111 -17.13 -6.68 -13.45
N PRO A 112 -17.20 -5.33 -13.45
CA PRO A 112 -18.19 -4.63 -14.26
C PRO A 112 -18.17 -5.09 -15.73
N ASN A 113 -19.37 -5.32 -16.31
CA ASN A 113 -19.49 -5.91 -17.65
C ASN A 113 -18.72 -5.13 -18.73
N TYR A 114 -18.66 -3.80 -18.63
CA TYR A 114 -17.92 -2.96 -19.58
C TYR A 114 -16.39 -3.09 -19.47
N LEU A 115 -15.89 -3.66 -18.36
CA LEU A 115 -14.47 -3.92 -18.14
C LEU A 115 -14.09 -5.40 -18.35
N ALA A 116 -15.07 -6.29 -18.57
CA ALA A 116 -14.86 -7.74 -18.55
C ALA A 116 -13.75 -8.21 -19.51
N ASP A 117 -13.66 -7.63 -20.70
CA ASP A 117 -12.62 -8.00 -21.67
C ASP A 117 -11.23 -7.54 -21.25
N ARG A 118 -11.11 -6.40 -20.59
CA ARG A 118 -9.85 -5.82 -20.14
C ARG A 118 -9.39 -6.42 -18.79
N ALA A 119 -10.34 -6.94 -18.01
CA ALA A 119 -10.11 -7.49 -16.68
C ALA A 119 -10.00 -9.03 -16.67
N LYS A 120 -9.67 -9.64 -17.80
CA LYS A 120 -9.49 -11.11 -17.88
C LYS A 120 -8.37 -11.56 -16.93
N GLY A 121 -8.68 -12.56 -16.10
CA GLY A 121 -7.74 -13.11 -15.13
C GLY A 121 -7.78 -12.43 -13.74
N VAL A 122 -8.53 -11.36 -13.56
CA VAL A 122 -8.73 -10.73 -12.26
C VAL A 122 -9.54 -11.65 -11.36
N GLN A 123 -9.05 -11.94 -10.16
CA GLN A 123 -9.79 -12.72 -9.17
C GLN A 123 -10.80 -11.85 -8.44
N ILE A 124 -12.03 -12.36 -8.25
CA ILE A 124 -13.04 -11.66 -7.44
C ILE A 124 -12.82 -12.01 -5.99
N ILE A 125 -12.52 -11.00 -5.17
CA ILE A 125 -12.21 -11.11 -3.74
C ILE A 125 -13.36 -10.62 -2.85
N GLY A 126 -14.57 -10.78 -3.32
CA GLY A 126 -15.80 -10.36 -2.63
C GLY A 126 -16.51 -9.21 -3.32
N THR A 127 -17.36 -8.55 -2.58
CA THR A 127 -18.09 -7.35 -3.00
C THR A 127 -17.56 -6.13 -2.23
N VAL A 128 -17.92 -4.93 -2.66
CA VAL A 128 -17.61 -3.69 -1.90
C VAL A 128 -18.12 -3.76 -0.44
N ALA A 129 -19.29 -4.38 -0.21
CA ALA A 129 -19.86 -4.51 1.13
C ALA A 129 -19.25 -5.65 1.95
N GLN A 130 -18.68 -6.65 1.30
CA GLN A 130 -18.16 -7.86 1.93
C GLN A 130 -16.85 -8.28 1.26
N VAL A 131 -15.78 -7.64 1.68
CA VAL A 131 -14.42 -7.93 1.20
C VAL A 131 -13.89 -9.18 1.92
N ASN A 132 -13.28 -10.09 1.18
CA ASN A 132 -12.64 -11.29 1.73
C ASN A 132 -11.16 -11.02 2.00
N TYR A 133 -10.83 -10.62 3.23
CA TYR A 133 -9.46 -10.29 3.66
C TYR A 133 -8.50 -11.48 3.61
N GLU A 134 -9.00 -12.69 3.88
CA GLU A 134 -8.19 -13.91 3.79
C GLU A 134 -7.75 -14.16 2.34
N GLN A 135 -8.67 -13.99 1.40
CA GLN A 135 -8.36 -14.13 -0.02
C GLN A 135 -7.39 -13.04 -0.50
N ILE A 136 -7.52 -11.80 0.01
CA ILE A 136 -6.54 -10.73 -0.24
C ILE A 136 -5.15 -11.17 0.24
N GLY A 137 -5.03 -11.64 1.48
CA GLY A 137 -3.77 -12.11 2.04
C GLY A 137 -3.15 -13.27 1.24
N ASN A 138 -3.98 -14.22 0.78
CA ASN A 138 -3.53 -15.35 -0.02
C ASN A 138 -3.00 -14.96 -1.41
N LEU A 139 -3.41 -13.81 -1.94
CA LEU A 139 -2.87 -13.25 -3.19
C LEU A 139 -1.50 -12.58 -2.99
N ASP A 140 -1.09 -12.38 -1.73
CA ASP A 140 0.19 -11.78 -1.36
C ASP A 140 0.45 -10.48 -2.14
N PRO A 141 -0.43 -9.45 -1.98
CA PRO A 141 -0.32 -8.20 -2.71
C PRO A 141 0.85 -7.35 -2.21
N ASP A 142 1.43 -6.59 -3.11
CA ASP A 142 2.44 -5.58 -2.79
C ASP A 142 1.86 -4.15 -2.74
N LEU A 143 0.62 -3.96 -3.20
CA LEU A 143 -0.11 -2.70 -3.15
C LEU A 143 -1.62 -2.92 -3.17
N ILE A 144 -2.36 -2.12 -2.40
CA ILE A 144 -3.82 -2.08 -2.42
C ILE A 144 -4.28 -0.66 -2.75
N LEU A 145 -5.11 -0.52 -3.78
CA LEU A 145 -5.71 0.75 -4.17
C LEU A 145 -7.17 0.79 -3.75
N VAL A 146 -7.55 1.86 -3.09
CA VAL A 146 -8.92 2.09 -2.60
C VAL A 146 -9.37 3.51 -2.90
N ASP A 147 -10.67 3.74 -2.84
CA ASP A 147 -11.29 5.06 -2.81
C ASP A 147 -12.55 5.06 -1.93
N SER A 148 -13.19 6.21 -1.79
CA SER A 148 -14.38 6.35 -0.94
C SER A 148 -15.61 5.58 -1.43
N THR A 149 -15.61 5.03 -2.64
CA THR A 149 -16.70 4.18 -3.14
C THR A 149 -16.54 2.73 -2.71
N GLY A 150 -15.33 2.31 -2.34
CA GLY A 150 -14.99 0.98 -1.91
C GLY A 150 -14.79 0.85 -0.40
N VAL A 151 -13.98 1.73 0.18
CA VAL A 151 -13.59 1.64 1.59
C VAL A 151 -13.60 3.04 2.22
N ASP A 152 -14.25 3.21 3.35
CA ASP A 152 -14.11 4.44 4.15
C ASP A 152 -12.72 4.46 4.82
N LYS A 153 -11.95 5.51 4.60
CA LYS A 153 -10.61 5.69 5.17
C LYS A 153 -10.58 5.65 6.70
N ARG A 154 -11.69 6.00 7.35
CA ARG A 154 -11.83 5.98 8.82
C ARG A 154 -12.36 4.66 9.37
N SER A 155 -12.59 3.66 8.51
CA SER A 155 -13.13 2.38 8.92
C SER A 155 -12.06 1.44 9.48
N GLU A 156 -12.48 0.49 10.31
CA GLU A 156 -11.63 -0.62 10.73
C GLU A 156 -11.17 -1.49 9.55
N ALA A 157 -11.96 -1.51 8.48
CA ALA A 157 -11.61 -2.17 7.23
C ALA A 157 -10.33 -1.62 6.62
N PHE A 158 -10.18 -0.29 6.58
CA PHE A 158 -8.98 0.37 6.07
C PHE A 158 -7.74 0.00 6.90
N GLU A 159 -7.84 0.03 8.23
CA GLU A 159 -6.75 -0.37 9.12
C GLU A 159 -6.41 -1.88 9.00
N THR A 160 -7.40 -2.71 8.68
CA THR A 160 -7.16 -4.14 8.42
C THR A 160 -6.39 -4.35 7.12
N LEU A 161 -6.72 -3.63 6.06
CA LEU A 161 -5.98 -3.69 4.78
C LEU A 161 -4.53 -3.26 4.93
N LYS A 162 -4.24 -2.23 5.72
CA LYS A 162 -2.87 -1.75 6.00
C LYS A 162 -1.99 -2.79 6.69
N LYS A 163 -2.58 -3.79 7.35
CA LYS A 163 -1.83 -4.92 7.92
C LYS A 163 -1.42 -5.96 6.89
N ILE A 164 -2.04 -5.95 5.71
CA ILE A 164 -1.76 -6.90 4.63
C ILE A 164 -0.71 -6.32 3.68
N ALA A 165 -0.91 -5.10 3.20
CA ALA A 165 0.00 -4.42 2.26
C ALA A 165 -0.15 -2.90 2.37
N PRO A 166 0.76 -2.09 1.77
CA PRO A 166 0.57 -0.66 1.60
C PRO A 166 -0.77 -0.35 0.94
N VAL A 167 -1.52 0.61 1.50
CA VAL A 167 -2.82 1.04 0.98
C VAL A 167 -2.74 2.49 0.53
N VAL A 168 -3.11 2.76 -0.71
CA VAL A 168 -3.20 4.13 -1.24
C VAL A 168 -4.67 4.52 -1.41
N TYR A 169 -5.06 5.61 -0.77
CA TYR A 169 -6.38 6.19 -0.91
C TYR A 169 -6.40 7.12 -2.13
N CYS A 170 -6.99 6.65 -3.24
CA CYS A 170 -6.82 7.29 -4.55
C CYS A 170 -7.82 8.40 -4.83
N GLY A 171 -8.97 8.44 -4.15
CA GLY A 171 -9.98 9.42 -4.52
C GLY A 171 -11.25 9.40 -3.72
N TYR A 172 -12.10 10.38 -4.04
CA TYR A 172 -13.42 10.57 -3.46
C TYR A 172 -14.52 10.48 -4.50
N ALA A 173 -15.66 9.88 -4.11
CA ALA A 173 -16.87 9.89 -4.90
C ALA A 173 -17.33 11.35 -5.16
N GLY A 174 -17.65 11.66 -6.41
CA GLY A 174 -18.06 13.02 -6.80
C GLY A 174 -16.91 14.02 -6.94
N GLY A 175 -15.66 13.61 -6.69
CA GLY A 175 -14.47 14.41 -6.97
C GLY A 175 -14.14 14.46 -8.48
N ASP A 176 -13.15 15.28 -8.83
CA ASP A 176 -12.63 15.29 -10.20
C ASP A 176 -11.95 13.94 -10.50
N TRP A 177 -12.50 13.21 -11.48
CA TRP A 177 -11.99 11.92 -11.88
C TRP A 177 -10.51 11.97 -12.33
N ARG A 178 -10.07 13.11 -12.88
CA ARG A 178 -8.67 13.28 -13.30
C ARG A 178 -7.72 13.29 -12.12
N ILE A 179 -8.13 13.92 -11.01
CA ILE A 179 -7.35 13.93 -9.77
C ILE A 179 -7.29 12.52 -9.21
N ASN A 180 -8.44 11.83 -9.10
CA ASN A 180 -8.50 10.46 -8.61
C ASN A 180 -7.62 9.54 -9.47
N PHE A 181 -7.70 9.66 -10.79
CA PHE A 181 -6.90 8.85 -11.71
C PHE A 181 -5.40 9.14 -11.62
N ARG A 182 -5.00 10.42 -11.44
CA ARG A 182 -3.60 10.77 -11.19
C ARG A 182 -3.04 10.10 -9.94
N ASN A 183 -3.84 9.95 -8.89
CA ASN A 183 -3.42 9.23 -7.70
C ASN A 183 -3.20 7.72 -7.98
N VAL A 184 -4.05 7.09 -8.79
CA VAL A 184 -3.82 5.72 -9.27
C VAL A 184 -2.53 5.64 -10.07
N ALA A 185 -2.32 6.54 -11.03
CA ALA A 185 -1.12 6.58 -11.86
C ALA A 185 0.15 6.85 -11.02
N ASN A 186 0.05 7.74 -10.03
CA ASN A 186 1.14 8.01 -9.10
C ASN A 186 1.44 6.77 -8.24
N ALA A 187 0.42 6.10 -7.68
CA ALA A 187 0.61 4.87 -6.91
C ALA A 187 1.35 3.79 -7.71
N MET A 188 1.11 3.71 -9.00
CA MET A 188 1.74 2.76 -9.94
C MET A 188 3.10 3.21 -10.49
N ASN A 189 3.59 4.41 -10.13
CA ASN A 189 4.77 5.04 -10.74
C ASN A 189 4.65 5.23 -12.27
N MET A 190 3.44 5.53 -12.74
CA MET A 190 3.09 5.67 -14.16
C MET A 190 2.49 7.05 -14.48
N VAL A 191 3.04 8.11 -13.86
CA VAL A 191 2.50 9.47 -13.96
C VAL A 191 2.40 9.95 -15.41
N ASP A 192 3.47 9.78 -16.20
CA ASP A 192 3.50 10.20 -17.60
C ASP A 192 2.43 9.47 -18.43
N LYS A 193 2.29 8.16 -18.20
CA LYS A 193 1.24 7.36 -18.85
C LYS A 193 -0.17 7.82 -18.44
N GLY A 194 -0.34 8.18 -17.17
CA GLY A 194 -1.59 8.75 -16.67
C GLY A 194 -1.95 10.05 -17.38
N GLU A 195 -0.99 10.95 -17.58
CA GLU A 195 -1.22 12.20 -18.32
C GLU A 195 -1.51 11.98 -19.81
N GLU A 196 -0.92 10.98 -20.43
CA GLU A 196 -1.26 10.56 -21.80
C GLU A 196 -2.72 10.12 -21.91
N VAL A 197 -3.18 9.25 -20.98
CA VAL A 197 -4.56 8.75 -20.95
C VAL A 197 -5.56 9.89 -20.72
N ILE A 198 -5.25 10.87 -19.85
CA ILE A 198 -6.12 12.01 -19.56
C ILE A 198 -6.30 12.91 -20.80
N LYS A 199 -5.29 12.98 -21.68
CA LYS A 199 -5.30 13.81 -22.89
C LYS A 199 -5.94 13.13 -24.10
N ALA A 200 -6.09 11.80 -24.08
CA ALA A 200 -6.64 11.02 -25.19
C ALA A 200 -8.17 11.16 -25.27
#